data_c505d41c6fb180fd334dad3374d9a494
#
_entry.id   c505d41c6fb180fd334dad3374d9a494
#
_cell.length_a   1.000
_cell.length_b   1.000
_cell.length_c   1.000
_cell.angle_alpha   90.00
_cell.angle_beta   90.00
_cell.angle_gamma   90.00
#
_symmetry.space_group_name_H-M   'P 1'
#
loop_
_entity.id
_entity.type
_entity.pdbx_description
1 polymer ?
#
loop_
_entity_poly.entity_id
_entity_poly.type
_entity_poly.pdbx_seq_one_letter_code
_entity_poly.pdbx_strand_id
1 'polypeptide(L)'
;MMSRPAGDFMEGILAAARQDPVLLDSTPVPALDTPDESGVIDCPIAPKELPDGTMLHGYRVQRTIGSGGFGVTYLAQESLLNRRVVVKESFPDSLCYREEGTLDVCLHDPETGKEGFEWALSNFLREVRLLATLDHPCIAKVYSYFEEHRTAYYVVEFINGISLDKLAAQHARLNQPIPQSSLFGLIVRLLDALDYLHSHKLLHRDIKPDNILITRAGLPVIIDFGAAREAHGDLGTSIVETPGFSPTEQSAPNGNMGPWTDIYAFGATLYYILTGTCLPTCRQRDIYDTAEPLATNPALTALYNPALLATIDRAIMPAPAQRYQSVAEWMQDLAAIRL
;
A
#
# COMPACT_ATOMS: atom_id res chain seq x y z
N MET A 1 -37.72 -2.66 19.13
CA MET A 1 -36.43 -3.27 18.92
C MET A 1 -35.46 -2.12 18.63
N MET A 2 -34.66 -1.69 19.62
CA MET A 2 -33.70 -0.59 19.45
C MET A 2 -32.51 -1.13 18.66
N SER A 3 -32.21 -0.51 17.53
CA SER A 3 -31.00 -0.78 16.73
C SER A 3 -29.79 -0.40 17.58
N ARG A 4 -28.87 -1.37 17.83
CA ARG A 4 -27.55 -1.09 18.39
C ARG A 4 -26.80 -0.12 17.45
N PRO A 5 -26.10 0.89 17.96
CA PRO A 5 -25.31 1.78 17.12
C PRO A 5 -24.20 0.98 16.41
N ALA A 6 -23.89 1.36 15.17
CA ALA A 6 -22.90 0.70 14.31
C ALA A 6 -21.51 0.52 14.96
N GLY A 7 -21.14 1.40 15.91
CA GLY A 7 -19.88 1.31 16.66
C GLY A 7 -19.73 0.06 17.54
N ASP A 8 -20.79 -0.33 18.28
CA ASP A 8 -20.77 -1.54 19.13
C ASP A 8 -20.62 -2.83 18.32
N PHE A 9 -21.08 -2.80 17.06
CA PHE A 9 -21.04 -3.95 16.18
C PHE A 9 -19.64 -4.15 15.56
N MET A 10 -19.00 -3.05 15.14
CA MET A 10 -17.61 -3.04 14.65
C MET A 10 -16.63 -3.51 15.74
N GLU A 11 -16.80 -3.03 16.99
CA GLU A 11 -15.97 -3.50 18.11
C GLU A 11 -16.11 -5.02 18.36
N GLY A 12 -17.30 -5.57 18.19
CA GLY A 12 -17.53 -7.00 18.33
C GLY A 12 -16.80 -7.84 17.28
N ILE A 13 -16.83 -7.43 16.01
CA ILE A 13 -16.12 -8.11 14.90
C ILE A 13 -14.61 -7.97 15.05
N LEU A 14 -14.11 -6.77 15.37
CA LEU A 14 -12.70 -6.51 15.62
C LEU A 14 -12.18 -7.28 16.84
N ALA A 15 -12.98 -7.42 17.89
CA ALA A 15 -12.64 -8.23 19.06
C ALA A 15 -12.53 -9.72 18.73
N ALA A 16 -13.44 -10.25 17.90
CA ALA A 16 -13.36 -11.63 17.41
C ALA A 16 -12.14 -11.86 16.53
N ALA A 17 -11.82 -10.91 15.62
CA ALA A 17 -10.64 -10.97 14.76
C ALA A 17 -9.31 -10.79 15.53
N ARG A 18 -9.33 -10.19 16.73
CA ARG A 18 -8.13 -10.04 17.59
C ARG A 18 -7.73 -11.32 18.33
N GLN A 19 -8.61 -12.30 18.44
CA GLN A 19 -8.37 -13.53 19.21
C GLN A 19 -7.65 -14.62 18.42
N ASP A 20 -7.59 -14.53 17.08
CA ASP A 20 -6.87 -15.47 16.24
C ASP A 20 -5.52 -14.88 15.79
N PRO A 21 -4.37 -15.44 16.24
CA PRO A 21 -3.05 -15.05 15.71
C PRO A 21 -2.92 -15.59 14.29
N VAL A 22 -3.07 -14.67 13.34
CA VAL A 22 -3.15 -14.97 11.93
C VAL A 22 -1.77 -15.18 11.32
N LEU A 23 -1.60 -16.29 10.60
CA LEU A 23 -0.74 -16.48 9.44
C LEU A 23 0.74 -16.86 9.61
N LEU A 24 1.29 -17.03 10.78
CA LEU A 24 2.65 -17.54 10.89
C LEU A 24 2.68 -18.77 11.78
N ASP A 25 2.46 -19.93 11.17
CA ASP A 25 3.00 -21.17 11.72
C ASP A 25 4.53 -21.04 11.75
N SER A 26 5.16 -21.56 12.78
CA SER A 26 6.52 -21.31 13.26
C SER A 26 7.67 -21.63 12.29
N THR A 27 7.53 -21.39 11.01
CA THR A 27 8.63 -21.44 10.05
C THR A 27 9.46 -20.15 10.14
N PRO A 28 10.80 -20.24 10.28
CA PRO A 28 11.64 -19.06 10.31
C PRO A 28 11.49 -18.30 9.00
N VAL A 29 11.18 -16.99 9.12
CA VAL A 29 11.25 -16.08 7.97
C VAL A 29 12.67 -16.18 7.42
N PRO A 30 12.86 -16.58 6.14
CA PRO A 30 14.19 -16.59 5.55
C PRO A 30 14.80 -15.20 5.68
N ALA A 31 16.11 -15.16 5.97
CA ALA A 31 16.86 -13.91 5.87
C ALA A 31 16.60 -13.31 4.48
N LEU A 32 16.36 -12.00 4.42
CA LEU A 32 16.18 -11.27 3.18
C LEU A 32 17.33 -11.63 2.24
N ASP A 33 17.01 -12.33 1.13
CA ASP A 33 17.96 -12.70 0.11
C ASP A 33 18.69 -11.46 -0.40
N THR A 34 20.00 -11.54 -0.47
CA THR A 34 20.84 -10.58 -1.16
C THR A 34 20.46 -10.58 -2.64
N PRO A 35 20.37 -9.41 -3.30
CA PRO A 35 20.14 -9.35 -4.74
C PRO A 35 21.30 -10.06 -5.48
N ASP A 36 20.94 -10.82 -6.51
CA ASP A 36 21.86 -11.47 -7.45
C ASP A 36 22.67 -10.38 -8.18
N GLU A 37 23.99 -10.42 -8.02
CA GLU A 37 24.95 -9.58 -8.72
C GLU A 37 25.16 -10.10 -10.15
N SER A 38 24.30 -9.76 -11.09
CA SER A 38 24.60 -9.99 -12.50
C SER A 38 24.07 -8.87 -13.40
N GLY A 39 25.00 -8.06 -13.91
CA GLY A 39 24.80 -7.23 -15.09
C GLY A 39 24.84 -5.72 -14.88
N VAL A 40 25.97 -5.19 -14.44
CA VAL A 40 26.22 -3.73 -14.51
C VAL A 40 26.65 -3.39 -15.94
N ILE A 41 25.81 -2.68 -16.68
CA ILE A 41 26.23 -1.91 -17.84
C ILE A 41 26.67 -0.56 -17.29
N ASP A 42 27.96 -0.31 -17.38
CA ASP A 42 28.65 0.90 -16.92
C ASP A 42 28.15 2.12 -17.74
N CYS A 43 27.27 2.94 -17.15
CA CYS A 43 26.91 4.25 -17.64
C CYS A 43 27.28 5.26 -16.55
N PRO A 44 28.09 6.30 -16.81
CA PRO A 44 28.56 7.22 -15.78
C PRO A 44 27.48 8.26 -15.43
N ILE A 45 26.36 7.80 -14.95
CA ILE A 45 25.35 8.65 -14.29
C ILE A 45 25.59 8.45 -12.79
N ALA A 46 25.77 9.54 -12.06
CA ALA A 46 25.90 9.48 -10.60
C ALA A 46 24.72 8.68 -10.01
N PRO A 47 24.99 7.75 -9.07
CA PRO A 47 23.93 6.92 -8.53
C PRO A 47 22.84 7.79 -7.90
N LYS A 48 21.58 7.51 -8.25
CA LYS A 48 20.42 8.18 -7.69
C LYS A 48 20.35 8.01 -6.17
N GLU A 49 20.73 6.83 -5.70
CA GLU A 49 20.68 6.40 -4.33
C GLU A 49 21.83 7.00 -3.51
N LEU A 50 21.54 7.31 -2.24
CA LEU A 50 22.55 7.67 -1.26
C LEU A 50 23.41 6.45 -0.91
N PRO A 51 24.74 6.65 -0.75
CA PRO A 51 25.64 5.59 -0.31
C PRO A 51 25.27 5.02 1.06
N ASP A 52 25.52 3.73 1.26
CA ASP A 52 25.43 3.10 2.57
C ASP A 52 26.32 3.80 3.58
N GLY A 53 25.82 4.00 4.79
CA GLY A 53 26.51 4.72 5.84
C GLY A 53 26.27 6.24 5.85
N THR A 54 25.63 6.81 4.83
CA THR A 54 25.27 8.25 4.81
C THR A 54 24.45 8.60 6.04
N MET A 55 24.82 9.73 6.67
CA MET A 55 24.08 10.30 7.80
C MET A 55 23.10 11.35 7.30
N LEU A 56 21.81 11.16 7.60
CA LEU A 56 20.71 12.04 7.32
C LEU A 56 20.07 12.46 8.63
N HIS A 57 20.24 13.67 9.07
CA HIS A 57 19.56 14.22 10.27
C HIS A 57 19.53 13.29 11.49
N GLY A 58 20.59 12.50 11.72
CA GLY A 58 20.67 11.53 12.82
C GLY A 58 20.23 10.11 12.46
N TYR A 59 19.83 9.87 11.23
CA TYR A 59 19.52 8.55 10.67
C TYR A 59 20.66 8.07 9.78
N ARG A 60 21.22 6.90 10.08
CA ARG A 60 22.27 6.29 9.26
C ARG A 60 21.64 5.38 8.22
N VAL A 61 21.79 5.70 6.95
CA VAL A 61 21.39 4.85 5.83
C VAL A 61 22.11 3.49 5.94
N GLN A 62 21.37 2.42 5.94
CA GLN A 62 21.93 1.05 5.91
C GLN A 62 21.99 0.50 4.48
N ARG A 63 20.92 0.69 3.72
CA ARG A 63 20.82 0.32 2.31
C ARG A 63 19.55 0.88 1.67
N THR A 64 19.53 0.96 0.37
CA THR A 64 18.32 1.20 -0.41
C THR A 64 17.41 -0.04 -0.35
N ILE A 65 16.10 0.18 -0.20
CA ILE A 65 15.06 -0.86 -0.19
C ILE A 65 14.00 -0.65 -1.26
N GLY A 66 14.00 0.50 -1.93
CA GLY A 66 13.12 0.81 -3.05
C GLY A 66 13.59 2.06 -3.78
N SER A 67 13.47 2.06 -5.11
CA SER A 67 13.78 3.20 -5.97
C SER A 67 12.74 3.25 -7.09
N GLY A 68 12.15 4.42 -7.31
CA GLY A 68 11.09 4.64 -8.31
C GLY A 68 11.12 6.06 -8.86
N GLY A 69 10.35 6.36 -9.88
CA GLY A 69 10.36 7.64 -10.59
C GLY A 69 10.14 8.90 -9.73
N PHE A 70 9.57 8.76 -8.53
CA PHE A 70 9.25 9.88 -7.64
C PHE A 70 10.10 9.96 -6.38
N GLY A 71 10.89 8.93 -6.07
CA GLY A 71 11.68 8.93 -4.85
C GLY A 71 12.49 7.67 -4.62
N VAL A 72 13.26 7.70 -3.55
CA VAL A 72 14.08 6.59 -3.07
C VAL A 72 13.69 6.27 -1.63
N THR A 73 13.68 4.99 -1.30
CA THR A 73 13.34 4.48 0.03
C THR A 73 14.54 3.75 0.61
N TYR A 74 14.93 4.13 1.81
CA TYR A 74 16.09 3.58 2.51
C TYR A 74 15.67 2.87 3.81
N LEU A 75 16.31 1.75 4.09
CA LEU A 75 16.39 1.25 5.46
C LEU A 75 17.46 2.06 6.19
N ALA A 76 17.14 2.61 7.34
CA ALA A 76 18.07 3.39 8.15
C ALA A 76 18.01 3.00 9.64
N GLN A 77 19.08 3.37 10.36
CA GLN A 77 19.19 3.24 11.80
C GLN A 77 19.13 4.62 12.44
N GLU A 78 18.14 4.84 13.30
CA GLU A 78 18.10 6.03 14.16
C GLU A 78 19.21 5.94 15.21
N SER A 79 20.14 6.89 15.21
CA SER A 79 21.33 6.82 16.02
C SER A 79 21.03 6.98 17.52
N LEU A 80 20.06 7.83 17.88
CA LEU A 80 19.72 8.13 19.28
C LEU A 80 19.00 6.97 19.97
N LEU A 81 17.97 6.43 19.35
CA LEU A 81 17.13 5.37 19.93
C LEU A 81 17.57 3.97 19.50
N ASN A 82 18.60 3.87 18.64
CA ASN A 82 19.14 2.60 18.13
C ASN A 82 18.06 1.68 17.53
N ARG A 83 17.08 2.26 16.82
CA ARG A 83 15.99 1.53 16.17
C ARG A 83 16.06 1.64 14.66
N ARG A 84 15.56 0.62 13.95
CA ARG A 84 15.40 0.68 12.50
C ARG A 84 14.21 1.54 12.14
N VAL A 85 14.39 2.32 11.07
CA VAL A 85 13.34 3.14 10.46
C VAL A 85 13.42 3.02 8.94
N VAL A 86 12.39 3.46 8.27
CA VAL A 86 12.40 3.67 6.81
C VAL A 86 12.47 5.16 6.55
N VAL A 87 13.39 5.59 5.70
CA VAL A 87 13.52 6.98 5.25
C VAL A 87 13.13 7.04 3.78
N LYS A 88 12.15 7.87 3.45
CA LYS A 88 11.75 8.13 2.06
C LYS A 88 12.25 9.50 1.64
N GLU A 89 12.87 9.55 0.46
CA GLU A 89 13.40 10.75 -0.17
C GLU A 89 12.52 11.18 -1.34
N SER A 90 12.22 12.47 -1.44
CA SER A 90 11.60 13.05 -2.63
C SER A 90 12.65 13.17 -3.73
N PHE A 91 12.52 12.38 -4.79
CA PHE A 91 13.49 12.38 -5.90
C PHE A 91 12.76 12.12 -7.23
N PRO A 92 12.11 13.13 -7.83
CA PRO A 92 11.47 13.01 -9.14
C PRO A 92 12.55 12.97 -10.25
N ASP A 93 12.96 11.74 -10.62
CA ASP A 93 14.11 11.49 -11.51
C ASP A 93 13.97 12.09 -12.92
N SER A 94 12.73 12.34 -13.37
CA SER A 94 12.48 13.07 -14.61
C SER A 94 12.88 14.56 -14.55
N LEU A 95 13.05 15.13 -13.34
CA LEU A 95 13.33 16.55 -13.12
C LEU A 95 14.70 16.79 -12.51
N CYS A 96 15.28 15.81 -11.83
CA CYS A 96 16.50 16.00 -11.06
C CYS A 96 17.45 14.81 -11.15
N TYR A 97 18.68 15.08 -10.76
CA TYR A 97 19.76 14.10 -10.62
C TYR A 97 20.56 14.39 -9.36
N ARG A 98 21.37 13.44 -8.89
CA ARG A 98 22.33 13.67 -7.81
C ARG A 98 23.66 14.06 -8.41
N GLU A 99 24.24 15.15 -7.91
CA GLU A 99 25.53 15.64 -8.39
C GLU A 99 26.67 14.72 -7.92
N GLU A 100 27.56 14.36 -8.83
CA GLU A 100 28.68 13.49 -8.53
C GLU A 100 29.62 14.13 -7.50
N GLY A 101 30.05 13.36 -6.50
CA GLY A 101 30.91 13.82 -5.40
C GLY A 101 30.21 14.64 -4.34
N THR A 102 28.91 14.91 -4.49
CA THR A 102 28.05 15.53 -3.47
C THR A 102 26.86 14.63 -3.16
N LEU A 103 26.06 15.04 -2.17
CA LEU A 103 24.77 14.38 -1.90
C LEU A 103 23.59 15.23 -2.38
N ASP A 104 23.86 16.40 -2.94
CA ASP A 104 22.86 17.39 -3.34
C ASP A 104 22.07 16.94 -4.56
N VAL A 105 20.77 17.21 -4.53
CA VAL A 105 19.86 17.04 -5.65
C VAL A 105 19.93 18.30 -6.52
N CYS A 106 20.20 18.13 -7.81
CA CYS A 106 20.29 19.19 -8.80
C CYS A 106 19.25 18.98 -9.90
N LEU A 107 18.75 20.07 -10.48
CA LEU A 107 17.78 20.00 -11.58
C LEU A 107 18.49 19.72 -12.90
N HIS A 108 17.90 18.86 -13.75
CA HIS A 108 18.36 18.65 -15.12
C HIS A 108 18.34 19.96 -15.92
N ASP A 109 17.31 20.76 -15.74
CA ASP A 109 17.15 22.09 -16.31
C ASP A 109 16.68 23.07 -15.22
N PRO A 110 17.54 23.97 -14.74
CA PRO A 110 17.20 24.93 -13.69
C PRO A 110 16.16 25.98 -14.12
N GLU A 111 16.02 26.25 -15.43
CA GLU A 111 15.07 27.26 -15.93
C GLU A 111 13.66 26.69 -16.08
N THR A 112 13.52 25.49 -16.64
CA THR A 112 12.20 24.88 -16.91
C THR A 112 11.76 23.85 -15.86
N GLY A 113 12.70 23.22 -15.17
CA GLY A 113 12.42 22.15 -14.18
C GLY A 113 12.06 22.65 -12.79
N LYS A 114 12.35 23.92 -12.47
CA LYS A 114 12.23 24.47 -11.11
C LYS A 114 10.78 24.40 -10.58
N GLU A 115 9.82 24.91 -11.36
CA GLU A 115 8.40 24.91 -10.94
C GLU A 115 7.88 23.49 -10.72
N GLY A 116 8.23 22.55 -11.61
CA GLY A 116 7.85 21.15 -11.50
C GLY A 116 8.44 20.48 -10.25
N PHE A 117 9.70 20.76 -9.94
CA PHE A 117 10.37 20.23 -8.76
C PHE A 117 9.79 20.81 -7.46
N GLU A 118 9.59 22.13 -7.38
CA GLU A 118 8.96 22.79 -6.23
C GLU A 118 7.53 22.27 -6.01
N TRP A 119 6.79 22.04 -7.08
CA TRP A 119 5.48 21.43 -7.01
C TRP A 119 5.53 19.99 -6.46
N ALA A 120 6.47 19.16 -6.96
CA ALA A 120 6.65 17.79 -6.49
C ALA A 120 7.02 17.76 -5.00
N LEU A 121 7.94 18.62 -4.57
CA LEU A 121 8.37 18.77 -3.19
C LEU A 121 7.22 19.24 -2.29
N SER A 122 6.44 20.22 -2.73
CA SER A 122 5.27 20.72 -1.99
C SER A 122 4.22 19.63 -1.79
N ASN A 123 3.97 18.81 -2.81
CA ASN A 123 3.06 17.67 -2.71
C ASN A 123 3.57 16.60 -1.75
N PHE A 124 4.87 16.28 -1.82
CA PHE A 124 5.50 15.36 -0.90
C PHE A 124 5.37 15.82 0.56
N LEU A 125 5.65 17.09 0.86
CA LEU A 125 5.50 17.65 2.20
C LEU A 125 4.03 17.72 2.66
N ARG A 126 3.09 17.98 1.73
CA ARG A 126 1.67 17.97 2.05
C ARG A 126 1.21 16.56 2.44
N GLU A 127 1.62 15.55 1.69
CA GLU A 127 1.37 14.14 2.00
C GLU A 127 1.89 13.79 3.40
N VAL A 128 3.14 14.11 3.70
CA VAL A 128 3.76 13.85 5.02
C VAL A 128 2.95 14.46 6.15
N ARG A 129 2.48 15.72 6.00
CA ARG A 129 1.68 16.40 7.04
C ARG A 129 0.37 15.68 7.31
N LEU A 130 -0.29 15.17 6.27
CA LEU A 130 -1.51 14.39 6.40
C LEU A 130 -1.24 13.06 7.12
N LEU A 131 -0.21 12.33 6.68
CA LEU A 131 0.16 11.04 7.26
C LEU A 131 0.59 11.15 8.73
N ALA A 132 1.25 12.26 9.11
CA ALA A 132 1.69 12.50 10.49
C ALA A 132 0.52 12.66 11.48
N THR A 133 -0.70 12.90 11.00
CA THR A 133 -1.91 12.97 11.84
C THR A 133 -2.57 11.61 12.07
N LEU A 134 -2.16 10.58 11.34
CA LEU A 134 -2.76 9.25 11.41
C LEU A 134 -2.15 8.44 12.56
N ASP A 135 -3.01 7.78 13.33
CA ASP A 135 -2.62 6.85 14.39
C ASP A 135 -3.56 5.65 14.39
N HIS A 136 -3.15 4.59 13.67
CA HIS A 136 -3.94 3.37 13.51
C HIS A 136 -3.00 2.14 13.48
N PRO A 137 -3.31 1.03 14.18
CA PRO A 137 -2.40 -0.12 14.28
C PRO A 137 -2.08 -0.81 12.95
N CYS A 138 -2.93 -0.68 11.93
CA CYS A 138 -2.72 -1.23 10.59
C CYS A 138 -2.21 -0.20 9.58
N ILE A 139 -1.69 0.93 10.02
CA ILE A 139 -1.10 2.00 9.20
C ILE A 139 0.30 2.31 9.72
N ALA A 140 1.31 2.31 8.84
CA ALA A 140 2.68 2.64 9.23
C ALA A 140 2.78 4.10 9.69
N LYS A 141 3.37 4.31 10.87
CA LYS A 141 3.43 5.62 11.52
C LYS A 141 4.55 6.49 10.96
N VAL A 142 4.25 7.74 10.63
CA VAL A 142 5.26 8.76 10.31
C VAL A 142 5.83 9.32 11.62
N TYR A 143 7.15 9.33 11.73
CA TYR A 143 7.84 9.82 12.93
C TYR A 143 8.30 11.26 12.82
N SER A 144 8.87 11.63 11.66
CA SER A 144 9.41 12.96 11.44
C SER A 144 9.59 13.25 9.95
N TYR A 145 9.88 14.49 9.62
CA TYR A 145 10.36 14.91 8.31
C TYR A 145 11.48 15.94 8.47
N PHE A 146 12.32 16.09 7.46
CA PHE A 146 13.39 17.10 7.40
C PHE A 146 13.76 17.40 5.95
N GLU A 147 14.41 18.55 5.75
CA GLU A 147 14.95 18.96 4.46
C GLU A 147 16.48 18.96 4.55
N GLU A 148 17.13 18.28 3.61
CA GLU A 148 18.58 18.16 3.51
C GLU A 148 18.94 17.89 2.04
N HIS A 149 20.17 18.14 1.62
CA HIS A 149 20.64 17.89 0.25
C HIS A 149 19.72 18.43 -0.85
N ARG A 150 19.13 19.61 -0.64
CA ARG A 150 18.19 20.32 -1.54
C ARG A 150 16.92 19.50 -1.89
N THR A 151 16.58 18.56 -1.04
CA THR A 151 15.33 17.79 -1.15
C THR A 151 14.69 17.58 0.22
N ALA A 152 13.62 16.81 0.29
CA ALA A 152 12.94 16.50 1.54
C ALA A 152 12.91 14.99 1.78
N TYR A 153 12.91 14.65 3.05
CA TYR A 153 12.87 13.29 3.57
C TYR A 153 11.75 13.17 4.60
N TYR A 154 11.13 12.01 4.69
CA TYR A 154 10.35 11.66 5.87
C TYR A 154 10.68 10.28 6.39
N VAL A 155 10.47 10.11 7.68
CA VAL A 155 10.84 8.92 8.43
C VAL A 155 9.58 8.19 8.86
N VAL A 156 9.52 6.91 8.50
CA VAL A 156 8.39 6.04 8.76
C VAL A 156 8.82 4.87 9.64
N GLU A 157 7.89 4.34 10.38
CA GLU A 157 8.04 3.11 11.13
C GLU A 157 8.56 1.97 10.26
N PHE A 158 9.62 1.29 10.73
CA PHE A 158 10.06 0.05 10.12
C PHE A 158 9.18 -1.12 10.58
N ILE A 159 8.40 -1.67 9.68
CA ILE A 159 7.55 -2.83 9.94
C ILE A 159 8.37 -4.11 9.72
N ASN A 160 8.62 -4.86 10.80
CA ASN A 160 9.29 -6.16 10.71
C ASN A 160 8.28 -7.23 10.30
N GLY A 161 8.10 -7.39 8.99
CA GLY A 161 7.11 -8.26 8.39
C GLY A 161 7.48 -8.72 6.99
N ILE A 162 6.60 -9.48 6.37
CA ILE A 162 6.67 -9.94 4.98
C ILE A 162 5.54 -9.28 4.19
N SER A 163 5.77 -8.90 2.93
CA SER A 163 4.68 -8.37 2.09
C SER A 163 3.63 -9.46 1.82
N LEU A 164 2.39 -9.01 1.68
CA LEU A 164 1.26 -9.91 1.40
C LEU A 164 1.47 -10.66 0.07
N ASP A 165 2.16 -10.05 -0.90
CA ASP A 165 2.60 -10.70 -2.15
C ASP A 165 3.51 -11.91 -1.87
N LYS A 166 4.59 -11.69 -1.12
CA LYS A 166 5.53 -12.78 -0.76
C LYS A 166 4.87 -13.86 0.08
N LEU A 167 3.96 -13.49 0.98
CA LEU A 167 3.20 -14.44 1.78
C LEU A 167 2.29 -15.29 0.89
N ALA A 168 1.55 -14.68 -0.04
CA ALA A 168 0.70 -15.39 -1.00
C ALA A 168 1.53 -16.35 -1.88
N ALA A 169 2.68 -15.88 -2.39
CA ALA A 169 3.60 -16.71 -3.17
C ALA A 169 4.16 -17.89 -2.34
N GLN A 170 4.43 -17.71 -1.05
CA GLN A 170 4.85 -18.80 -0.16
C GLN A 170 3.74 -19.83 0.02
N HIS A 171 2.51 -19.42 0.29
CA HIS A 171 1.35 -20.31 0.40
C HIS A 171 1.11 -21.10 -0.90
N ALA A 172 1.21 -20.44 -2.05
CA ALA A 172 1.08 -21.07 -3.35
C ALA A 172 2.18 -22.15 -3.58
N ARG A 173 3.45 -21.84 -3.28
CA ARG A 173 4.57 -22.80 -3.42
C ARG A 173 4.40 -24.03 -2.53
N LEU A 174 3.83 -23.87 -1.34
CA LEU A 174 3.59 -24.96 -0.39
C LEU A 174 2.29 -25.70 -0.69
N ASN A 175 1.52 -25.26 -1.68
CA ASN A 175 0.17 -25.74 -1.96
C ASN A 175 -0.73 -25.74 -0.71
N GLN A 176 -0.58 -24.71 0.12
CA GLN A 176 -1.32 -24.52 1.36
C GLN A 176 -2.23 -23.30 1.20
N PRO A 177 -3.55 -23.46 1.12
CA PRO A 177 -4.44 -22.29 1.05
C PRO A 177 -4.38 -21.49 2.34
N ILE A 178 -4.56 -20.16 2.22
CA ILE A 178 -4.72 -19.29 3.39
C ILE A 178 -5.97 -19.73 4.16
N PRO A 179 -5.89 -20.02 5.47
CA PRO A 179 -7.08 -20.41 6.24
C PRO A 179 -8.18 -19.33 6.16
N GLN A 180 -9.45 -19.77 6.09
CA GLN A 180 -10.56 -18.82 5.97
C GLN A 180 -10.65 -17.82 7.13
N SER A 181 -10.40 -18.27 8.37
CA SER A 181 -10.38 -17.41 9.55
C SER A 181 -9.31 -16.32 9.42
N SER A 182 -8.15 -16.69 8.91
CA SER A 182 -7.03 -15.79 8.67
C SER A 182 -7.34 -14.77 7.57
N LEU A 183 -7.94 -15.23 6.47
CA LEU A 183 -8.39 -14.35 5.39
C LEU A 183 -9.45 -13.36 5.90
N PHE A 184 -10.41 -13.83 6.68
CA PHE A 184 -11.44 -12.99 7.25
C PHE A 184 -10.85 -11.95 8.21
N GLY A 185 -9.94 -12.35 9.10
CA GLY A 185 -9.23 -11.46 10.01
C GLY A 185 -8.41 -10.39 9.26
N LEU A 186 -7.75 -10.76 8.16
CA LEU A 186 -7.05 -9.84 7.26
C LEU A 186 -8.01 -8.79 6.68
N ILE A 187 -9.14 -9.26 6.11
CA ILE A 187 -10.15 -8.40 5.48
C ILE A 187 -10.68 -7.37 6.47
N VAL A 188 -11.12 -7.82 7.66
CA VAL A 188 -11.71 -6.95 8.67
C VAL A 188 -10.73 -5.87 9.14
N ARG A 189 -9.47 -6.23 9.39
CA ARG A 189 -8.44 -5.28 9.86
C ARG A 189 -8.06 -4.24 8.82
N LEU A 190 -7.96 -4.64 7.55
CA LEU A 190 -7.65 -3.72 6.47
C LEU A 190 -8.84 -2.83 6.11
N LEU A 191 -10.05 -3.34 6.18
CA LEU A 191 -11.25 -2.51 6.07
C LEU A 191 -11.34 -1.47 7.19
N ASP A 192 -11.01 -1.83 8.44
CA ASP A 192 -10.94 -0.89 9.56
C ASP A 192 -9.92 0.24 9.29
N ALA A 193 -8.73 -0.11 8.76
CA ALA A 193 -7.74 0.88 8.37
C ALA A 193 -8.21 1.78 7.22
N LEU A 194 -8.91 1.24 6.22
CA LEU A 194 -9.47 2.03 5.12
C LEU A 194 -10.60 2.93 5.61
N ASP A 195 -11.49 2.46 6.49
CA ASP A 195 -12.54 3.29 7.09
C ASP A 195 -11.95 4.46 7.87
N TYR A 196 -10.88 4.19 8.63
CA TYR A 196 -10.13 5.22 9.34
C TYR A 196 -9.56 6.28 8.39
N LEU A 197 -8.92 5.88 7.27
CA LEU A 197 -8.43 6.81 6.24
C LEU A 197 -9.57 7.63 5.63
N HIS A 198 -10.66 6.97 5.25
CA HIS A 198 -11.80 7.63 4.62
C HIS A 198 -12.51 8.61 5.57
N SER A 199 -12.56 8.32 6.88
CA SER A 199 -13.09 9.25 7.89
C SER A 199 -12.25 10.53 8.00
N HIS A 200 -10.94 10.45 7.70
CA HIS A 200 -10.02 11.59 7.58
C HIS A 200 -10.04 12.24 6.19
N LYS A 201 -10.98 11.83 5.31
CA LYS A 201 -11.12 12.31 3.93
C LYS A 201 -9.91 12.02 3.05
N LEU A 202 -9.17 10.96 3.37
CA LEU A 202 -8.00 10.50 2.63
C LEU A 202 -8.35 9.26 1.82
N LEU A 203 -7.84 9.18 0.59
CA LEU A 203 -7.84 7.98 -0.23
C LEU A 203 -6.39 7.51 -0.39
N HIS A 204 -6.17 6.20 -0.26
CA HIS A 204 -4.84 5.60 -0.39
C HIS A 204 -4.36 5.55 -1.85
N ARG A 205 -5.22 5.08 -2.78
CA ARG A 205 -5.03 5.03 -4.23
C ARG A 205 -3.95 4.07 -4.75
N ASP A 206 -3.23 3.38 -3.88
CA ASP A 206 -2.24 2.36 -4.26
C ASP A 206 -2.27 1.15 -3.31
N ILE A 207 -3.48 0.65 -2.99
CA ILE A 207 -3.65 -0.59 -2.24
C ILE A 207 -3.29 -1.76 -3.17
N LYS A 208 -2.25 -2.50 -2.81
CA LYS A 208 -1.78 -3.70 -3.51
C LYS A 208 -1.01 -4.60 -2.55
N PRO A 209 -0.77 -5.87 -2.91
CA PRO A 209 -0.12 -6.82 -2.01
C PRO A 209 1.27 -6.39 -1.53
N ASP A 210 2.04 -5.66 -2.36
CA ASP A 210 3.37 -5.17 -2.01
C ASP A 210 3.33 -4.09 -0.92
N ASN A 211 2.25 -3.30 -0.87
CA ASN A 211 2.06 -2.19 0.06
C ASN A 211 1.40 -2.61 1.39
N ILE A 212 1.21 -3.91 1.60
CA ILE A 212 0.67 -4.48 2.85
C ILE A 212 1.69 -5.44 3.44
N LEU A 213 2.22 -5.12 4.61
CA LEU A 213 3.12 -6.00 5.35
C LEU A 213 2.35 -6.77 6.43
N ILE A 214 2.61 -8.06 6.52
CA ILE A 214 2.13 -8.91 7.62
C ILE A 214 3.25 -9.02 8.64
N THR A 215 3.03 -8.50 9.84
CA THR A 215 3.99 -8.58 10.94
C THR A 215 4.12 -10.02 11.44
N ARG A 216 5.16 -10.30 12.26
CA ARG A 216 5.31 -11.61 12.93
C ARG A 216 4.13 -11.98 13.84
N ALA A 217 3.39 -10.99 14.32
CA ALA A 217 2.17 -11.19 15.11
C ALA A 217 0.92 -11.39 14.24
N GLY A 218 1.06 -11.47 12.90
CA GLY A 218 -0.06 -11.62 11.97
C GLY A 218 -0.87 -10.33 11.77
N LEU A 219 -0.37 -9.16 12.20
CA LEU A 219 -1.05 -7.89 11.97
C LEU A 219 -0.73 -7.36 10.57
N PRO A 220 -1.74 -7.08 9.71
CA PRO A 220 -1.51 -6.40 8.45
C PRO A 220 -1.27 -4.91 8.68
N VAL A 221 -0.28 -4.33 8.00
CA VAL A 221 0.05 -2.91 8.07
C VAL A 221 0.23 -2.35 6.66
N ILE A 222 -0.51 -1.31 6.35
CA ILE A 222 -0.39 -0.54 5.10
C ILE A 222 0.84 0.38 5.21
N ILE A 223 1.72 0.37 4.20
CA ILE A 223 3.05 1.01 4.34
C ILE A 223 3.35 2.11 3.33
N ASP A 224 2.76 2.21 2.20
CA ASP A 224 3.12 3.19 1.18
C ASP A 224 1.96 4.09 0.80
N PHE A 225 2.10 5.37 1.10
CA PHE A 225 1.10 6.41 0.88
C PHE A 225 1.50 7.39 -0.22
N GLY A 226 2.52 7.06 -1.05
CA GLY A 226 3.02 7.94 -2.11
C GLY A 226 1.97 8.38 -3.14
N ALA A 227 0.85 7.70 -3.21
CA ALA A 227 -0.30 8.06 -4.03
C ALA A 227 -1.48 8.67 -3.24
N ALA A 228 -1.38 8.74 -1.90
CA ALA A 228 -2.48 9.20 -1.06
C ALA A 228 -2.84 10.68 -1.32
N ARG A 229 -4.13 10.98 -1.36
CA ARG A 229 -4.66 12.33 -1.62
C ARG A 229 -5.94 12.58 -0.83
N GLU A 230 -6.25 13.84 -0.61
CA GLU A 230 -7.57 14.25 -0.14
C GLU A 230 -8.64 13.87 -1.16
N ALA A 231 -9.79 13.37 -0.68
CA ALA A 231 -10.88 12.88 -1.53
C ALA A 231 -11.47 13.96 -2.48
N HIS A 232 -11.25 15.25 -2.20
CA HIS A 232 -11.75 16.39 -2.97
C HIS A 232 -10.65 17.41 -3.30
N GLY A 233 -9.38 16.99 -3.25
CA GLY A 233 -8.24 17.88 -3.55
C GLY A 233 -7.99 18.05 -5.04
N ASP A 234 -7.25 19.12 -5.38
CA ASP A 234 -6.85 19.47 -6.75
C ASP A 234 -6.32 18.26 -7.51
N LEU A 235 -6.85 18.06 -8.71
CA LEU A 235 -6.47 17.03 -9.67
C LEU A 235 -5.07 17.31 -10.28
N GLY A 236 -4.08 17.52 -9.44
CA GLY A 236 -2.70 17.60 -9.88
C GLY A 236 -2.28 16.27 -10.53
N THR A 237 -1.86 16.36 -11.74
CA THR A 237 -1.69 15.41 -12.84
C THR A 237 -0.81 14.17 -12.64
N SER A 238 -0.51 13.73 -11.44
CA SER A 238 0.18 12.44 -11.27
C SER A 238 -0.84 11.30 -11.31
N ILE A 239 -1.06 10.75 -12.50
CA ILE A 239 -1.80 9.49 -12.66
C ILE A 239 -0.87 8.39 -12.15
N VAL A 240 -1.15 7.91 -10.94
CA VAL A 240 -0.53 6.70 -10.41
C VAL A 240 -1.50 5.56 -10.69
N GLU A 241 -1.14 4.68 -11.61
CA GLU A 241 -1.92 3.50 -11.97
C GLU A 241 -1.06 2.26 -11.75
N THR A 242 -1.58 1.31 -10.98
CA THR A 242 -1.01 -0.03 -10.86
C THR A 242 -1.91 -1.00 -11.63
N PRO A 243 -1.46 -1.51 -12.80
CA PRO A 243 -2.27 -2.41 -13.63
C PRO A 243 -2.80 -3.60 -12.85
N GLY A 244 -4.08 -3.91 -13.00
CA GLY A 244 -4.76 -4.98 -12.29
C GLY A 244 -5.27 -4.62 -10.89
N PHE A 245 -4.83 -3.49 -10.31
CA PHE A 245 -5.27 -3.03 -8.98
C PHE A 245 -5.98 -1.67 -9.02
N SER A 246 -5.60 -0.79 -9.93
CA SER A 246 -6.22 0.54 -10.04
C SER A 246 -7.51 0.51 -10.87
N PRO A 247 -8.60 1.12 -10.40
CA PRO A 247 -9.84 1.25 -11.16
C PRO A 247 -9.77 2.38 -12.20
N THR A 248 -10.68 2.37 -13.18
CA THR A 248 -10.67 3.29 -14.34
C THR A 248 -10.83 4.75 -13.93
N GLU A 249 -11.63 5.05 -12.90
CA GLU A 249 -11.81 6.42 -12.40
C GLU A 249 -10.51 7.03 -11.86
N GLN A 250 -9.55 6.21 -11.44
CA GLN A 250 -8.24 6.68 -10.96
C GLN A 250 -7.36 7.19 -12.10
N SER A 251 -7.54 6.64 -13.30
CA SER A 251 -6.78 7.01 -14.51
C SER A 251 -7.47 8.10 -15.34
N ALA A 252 -8.73 8.40 -15.05
CA ALA A 252 -9.49 9.38 -15.80
C ALA A 252 -9.14 10.81 -15.35
N PRO A 253 -8.91 11.77 -16.26
CA PRO A 253 -8.54 13.15 -15.90
C PRO A 253 -9.53 13.86 -14.95
N ASN A 254 -10.80 13.46 -14.98
CA ASN A 254 -11.86 13.97 -14.12
C ASN A 254 -12.58 12.83 -13.41
N GLY A 255 -11.85 11.76 -13.07
CA GLY A 255 -12.44 10.60 -12.43
C GLY A 255 -13.01 10.95 -11.06
N ASN A 256 -14.26 10.55 -10.84
CA ASN A 256 -14.91 10.71 -9.54
C ASN A 256 -14.40 9.64 -8.59
N MET A 257 -13.29 9.93 -7.89
CA MET A 257 -12.70 9.05 -6.90
C MET A 257 -13.41 9.18 -5.54
N GLY A 258 -13.49 8.09 -4.82
CA GLY A 258 -14.09 8.04 -3.49
C GLY A 258 -13.69 6.74 -2.77
N PRO A 259 -14.32 6.41 -1.63
CA PRO A 259 -14.05 5.16 -0.90
C PRO A 259 -14.10 3.92 -1.79
N TRP A 260 -14.98 3.90 -2.78
CA TRP A 260 -15.10 2.82 -3.76
C TRP A 260 -13.85 2.57 -4.61
N THR A 261 -12.95 3.56 -4.72
CA THR A 261 -11.67 3.46 -5.43
C THR A 261 -10.70 2.55 -4.66
N ASP A 262 -10.52 2.80 -3.35
CA ASP A 262 -9.70 1.96 -2.47
C ASP A 262 -10.35 0.59 -2.23
N ILE A 263 -11.68 0.52 -2.16
CA ILE A 263 -12.44 -0.72 -2.05
C ILE A 263 -12.16 -1.63 -3.26
N TYR A 264 -12.14 -1.08 -4.48
CA TYR A 264 -11.77 -1.86 -5.67
C TYR A 264 -10.33 -2.39 -5.55
N ALA A 265 -9.39 -1.53 -5.23
CA ALA A 265 -7.97 -1.89 -5.12
C ALA A 265 -7.74 -2.97 -4.05
N PHE A 266 -8.46 -2.88 -2.93
CA PHE A 266 -8.42 -3.91 -1.90
C PHE A 266 -9.09 -5.22 -2.35
N GLY A 267 -10.24 -5.15 -3.01
CA GLY A 267 -10.87 -6.32 -3.63
C GLY A 267 -9.95 -7.00 -4.65
N ALA A 268 -9.28 -6.23 -5.51
CA ALA A 268 -8.30 -6.73 -6.46
C ALA A 268 -7.07 -7.37 -5.77
N THR A 269 -6.63 -6.81 -4.65
CA THR A 269 -5.61 -7.41 -3.78
C THR A 269 -6.05 -8.78 -3.26
N LEU A 270 -7.29 -8.89 -2.76
CA LEU A 270 -7.85 -10.15 -2.29
C LEU A 270 -8.03 -11.17 -3.43
N TYR A 271 -8.46 -10.72 -4.59
CA TYR A 271 -8.55 -11.56 -5.78
C TYR A 271 -7.19 -12.18 -6.13
N TYR A 272 -6.14 -11.34 -6.17
CA TYR A 272 -4.77 -11.78 -6.47
C TYR A 272 -4.27 -12.82 -5.45
N ILE A 273 -4.41 -12.60 -4.15
CA ILE A 273 -3.91 -13.56 -3.14
C ILE A 273 -4.68 -14.88 -3.11
N LEU A 274 -5.92 -14.91 -3.60
CA LEU A 274 -6.74 -16.11 -3.69
C LEU A 274 -6.52 -16.92 -4.97
N THR A 275 -6.23 -16.22 -6.09
CA THR A 275 -6.12 -16.85 -7.42
C THR A 275 -4.68 -16.97 -7.92
N GLY A 276 -3.73 -16.19 -7.35
CA GLY A 276 -2.37 -16.04 -7.85
C GLY A 276 -2.26 -15.25 -9.16
N THR A 277 -3.36 -14.63 -9.63
CA THR A 277 -3.40 -13.88 -10.90
C THR A 277 -3.94 -12.47 -10.69
N CYS A 278 -3.32 -11.48 -11.34
CA CYS A 278 -3.86 -10.13 -11.36
C CYS A 278 -5.15 -10.08 -12.19
N LEU A 279 -6.07 -9.20 -11.81
CA LEU A 279 -7.19 -8.85 -12.68
C LEU A 279 -6.67 -8.24 -14.00
N PRO A 280 -7.38 -8.41 -15.13
CA PRO A 280 -7.16 -7.55 -16.28
C PRO A 280 -7.32 -6.09 -15.90
N THR A 281 -6.66 -5.17 -16.59
CA THR A 281 -6.83 -3.75 -16.28
C THR A 281 -8.29 -3.35 -16.28
N CYS A 282 -8.70 -2.44 -15.41
CA CYS A 282 -10.10 -2.04 -15.30
C CYS A 282 -10.65 -1.53 -16.65
N ARG A 283 -9.82 -0.84 -17.43
CA ARG A 283 -10.14 -0.41 -18.79
C ARG A 283 -10.43 -1.58 -19.75
N GLN A 284 -9.70 -2.70 -19.64
CA GLN A 284 -9.99 -3.92 -20.41
C GLN A 284 -11.32 -4.54 -19.95
N ARG A 285 -11.57 -4.56 -18.64
CA ARG A 285 -12.81 -5.09 -18.05
C ARG A 285 -14.04 -4.26 -18.40
N ASP A 286 -13.90 -2.94 -18.58
CA ASP A 286 -14.98 -2.07 -19.07
C ASP A 286 -15.44 -2.44 -20.51
N ILE A 287 -14.51 -2.96 -21.33
CA ILE A 287 -14.81 -3.38 -22.72
C ILE A 287 -15.34 -4.82 -22.73
N TYR A 288 -14.61 -5.71 -22.06
CA TYR A 288 -14.95 -7.12 -21.96
C TYR A 288 -14.35 -7.70 -20.66
N ASP A 289 -15.20 -7.95 -19.69
CA ASP A 289 -14.76 -8.49 -18.40
C ASP A 289 -14.52 -10.00 -18.50
N THR A 290 -13.26 -10.39 -18.37
CA THR A 290 -12.80 -11.79 -18.35
C THR A 290 -12.45 -12.27 -16.96
N ALA A 291 -12.66 -11.45 -15.92
CA ALA A 291 -12.42 -11.87 -14.53
C ALA A 291 -13.42 -12.96 -14.14
N GLU A 292 -12.90 -14.10 -13.72
CA GLU A 292 -13.76 -15.20 -13.21
C GLU A 292 -14.27 -14.85 -11.81
N PRO A 293 -15.59 -14.90 -11.56
CA PRO A 293 -16.13 -14.65 -10.23
C PRO A 293 -15.62 -15.69 -9.22
N LEU A 294 -15.10 -15.23 -8.10
CA LEU A 294 -14.57 -16.10 -7.03
C LEU A 294 -15.67 -16.99 -6.42
N ALA A 295 -16.87 -16.44 -6.25
CA ALA A 295 -18.00 -17.14 -5.61
C ALA A 295 -18.53 -18.33 -6.43
N THR A 296 -18.19 -18.43 -7.71
CA THR A 296 -18.58 -19.54 -8.59
C THR A 296 -17.43 -20.45 -8.97
N ASN A 297 -16.19 -20.14 -8.54
CA ASN A 297 -15.02 -20.96 -8.79
C ASN A 297 -15.03 -22.21 -7.89
N PRO A 298 -15.13 -23.45 -8.44
CA PRO A 298 -15.27 -24.66 -7.63
C PRO A 298 -14.09 -24.94 -6.70
N ALA A 299 -12.86 -24.55 -7.11
CA ALA A 299 -11.68 -24.75 -6.29
C ALA A 299 -11.68 -23.82 -5.07
N LEU A 300 -12.15 -22.58 -5.23
CA LEU A 300 -12.22 -21.62 -4.14
C LEU A 300 -13.42 -21.88 -3.21
N THR A 301 -14.59 -22.26 -3.75
CA THR A 301 -15.77 -22.55 -2.95
C THR A 301 -15.65 -23.85 -2.13
N ALA A 302 -14.69 -24.71 -2.49
CA ALA A 302 -14.30 -25.86 -1.66
C ALA A 302 -13.48 -25.46 -0.41
N LEU A 303 -12.87 -24.27 -0.41
CA LEU A 303 -11.97 -23.78 0.65
C LEU A 303 -12.57 -22.64 1.46
N TYR A 304 -13.40 -21.82 0.84
CA TYR A 304 -13.94 -20.58 1.39
C TYR A 304 -15.47 -20.52 1.25
N ASN A 305 -16.12 -19.86 2.19
CA ASN A 305 -17.54 -19.60 2.14
C ASN A 305 -17.90 -18.79 0.88
N PRO A 306 -18.81 -19.28 0.00
CA PRO A 306 -19.20 -18.57 -1.21
C PRO A 306 -19.74 -17.16 -0.95
N ALA A 307 -20.40 -16.93 0.19
CA ALA A 307 -20.88 -15.59 0.55
C ALA A 307 -19.72 -14.63 0.83
N LEU A 308 -18.61 -15.10 1.43
CA LEU A 308 -17.40 -14.30 1.61
C LEU A 308 -16.79 -13.94 0.25
N LEU A 309 -16.66 -14.92 -0.64
CA LEU A 309 -16.12 -14.70 -1.98
C LEU A 309 -16.98 -13.71 -2.78
N ALA A 310 -18.32 -13.80 -2.67
CA ALA A 310 -19.24 -12.89 -3.34
C ALA A 310 -19.07 -11.42 -2.89
N THR A 311 -18.66 -11.18 -1.64
CA THR A 311 -18.37 -9.81 -1.20
C THR A 311 -17.13 -9.24 -1.90
N ILE A 312 -16.14 -10.08 -2.18
CA ILE A 312 -14.94 -9.68 -2.93
C ILE A 312 -15.30 -9.42 -4.39
N ASP A 313 -16.11 -10.31 -5.00
CA ASP A 313 -16.61 -10.12 -6.37
C ASP A 313 -17.34 -8.78 -6.53
N ARG A 314 -18.18 -8.41 -5.55
CA ARG A 314 -18.86 -7.09 -5.56
C ARG A 314 -17.87 -5.93 -5.44
N ALA A 315 -16.84 -6.05 -4.62
CA ALA A 315 -15.84 -4.99 -4.44
C ALA A 315 -15.07 -4.69 -5.73
N ILE A 316 -14.83 -5.69 -6.58
CA ILE A 316 -14.07 -5.55 -7.84
C ILE A 316 -14.94 -5.28 -9.07
N MET A 317 -16.22 -4.95 -8.94
CA MET A 317 -17.05 -4.58 -10.08
C MET A 317 -16.42 -3.41 -10.86
N PRO A 318 -16.35 -3.45 -12.21
CA PRO A 318 -15.75 -2.37 -12.99
C PRO A 318 -16.45 -1.03 -12.76
N ALA A 319 -17.78 -1.00 -12.80
CA ALA A 319 -18.56 0.20 -12.59
C ALA A 319 -18.58 0.62 -11.10
N PRO A 320 -18.11 1.83 -10.73
CA PRO A 320 -18.06 2.28 -9.34
C PRO A 320 -19.40 2.18 -8.59
N ALA A 321 -20.52 2.49 -9.27
CA ALA A 321 -21.86 2.45 -8.66
C ALA A 321 -22.33 1.03 -8.26
N GLN A 322 -21.70 -0.01 -8.76
CA GLN A 322 -22.01 -1.41 -8.42
C GLN A 322 -21.20 -1.93 -7.25
N ARG A 323 -20.14 -1.22 -6.86
CA ARG A 323 -19.30 -1.55 -5.71
C ARG A 323 -19.95 -1.13 -4.40
N TYR A 324 -19.33 -1.47 -3.29
CA TYR A 324 -19.59 -0.84 -2.01
C TYR A 324 -19.24 0.65 -2.08
N GLN A 325 -20.14 1.50 -1.60
CA GLN A 325 -19.92 2.95 -1.59
C GLN A 325 -19.16 3.43 -0.35
N SER A 326 -19.10 2.59 0.67
CA SER A 326 -18.32 2.80 1.88
C SER A 326 -17.82 1.47 2.45
N VAL A 327 -16.80 1.55 3.29
CA VAL A 327 -16.31 0.39 4.05
C VAL A 327 -17.40 -0.16 4.97
N ALA A 328 -18.20 0.71 5.58
CA ALA A 328 -19.30 0.31 6.46
C ALA A 328 -20.32 -0.59 5.74
N GLU A 329 -20.61 -0.32 4.46
CA GLU A 329 -21.49 -1.16 3.65
C GLU A 329 -20.90 -2.56 3.44
N TRP A 330 -19.60 -2.68 3.13
CA TRP A 330 -18.92 -3.97 3.00
C TRP A 330 -18.90 -4.74 4.32
N MET A 331 -18.60 -4.07 5.42
CA MET A 331 -18.60 -4.67 6.75
C MET A 331 -19.99 -5.21 7.17
N GLN A 332 -21.08 -4.57 6.74
CA GLN A 332 -22.45 -5.08 6.98
C GLN A 332 -22.69 -6.42 6.28
N ASP A 333 -22.26 -6.56 5.02
CA ASP A 333 -22.37 -7.82 4.30
C ASP A 333 -21.51 -8.92 4.94
N LEU A 334 -20.27 -8.59 5.35
CA LEU A 334 -19.39 -9.52 6.06
C LEU A 334 -20.01 -10.01 7.38
N ALA A 335 -20.67 -9.14 8.11
CA ALA A 335 -21.30 -9.45 9.37
C ALA A 335 -22.50 -10.41 9.25
N ALA A 336 -23.14 -10.45 8.10
CA ALA A 336 -24.23 -11.37 7.82
C ALA A 336 -23.75 -12.81 7.53
N ILE A 337 -22.44 -13.00 7.29
CA ILE A 337 -21.85 -14.29 6.96
C ILE A 337 -21.65 -15.11 8.23
N ARG A 338 -22.18 -16.32 8.24
CA ARG A 338 -21.88 -17.31 9.26
C ARG A 338 -20.64 -18.09 8.81
N LEU A 339 -19.51 -17.82 9.46
CA LEU A 339 -18.24 -18.51 9.22
C LEU A 339 -18.17 -19.85 9.95
#